data_e50d5cbc10cc701f9917450dd4c6b0ad
#
_entry.id   e50d5cbc10cc701f9917450dd4c6b0ad
#
_cell.length_a   1.000
_cell.length_b   1.000
_cell.length_c   1.000
_cell.angle_alpha   90.00
_cell.angle_beta   90.00
_cell.angle_gamma   90.00
#
_symmetry.space_group_name_H-M   'P 1'
#
loop_
_entity.id
_entity.type
_entity.pdbx_description
1 polymer ?
#
loop_
_entity_poly.entity_id
_entity_poly.type
_entity_poly.pdbx_seq_one_letter_code
_entity_poly.pdbx_strand_id
1 'polypeptide(L)'
;MEDKIGVLGIGYVGLPLVVFFSQKYEVVAFDTNRERIDELKEGYDRNEQIKKGKLNNKRLLFTYSEVHLKKCNIFIITVPTPIFKNKTPDLRYISKASKLAGRFLSFNDVVIYESTVYPGATEEFCVPILEKTSGLKVNKDFFIGYSPERINVGDNENRIDNISKIVSASNNKTLDKVYSLYKSVLSSKIYKVSSIKV
;
A
#
# COMPACT_ATOMS: atom_id res chain seq x y z
N MET A 1 -1.20 -20.24 -4.16
CA MET A 1 -1.88 -19.55 -3.04
C MET A 1 -2.59 -18.35 -3.62
N GLU A 2 -3.78 -18.06 -3.17
CA GLU A 2 -4.53 -16.88 -3.58
C GLU A 2 -3.93 -15.63 -2.91
N ASP A 3 -3.76 -14.53 -3.66
CA ASP A 3 -3.17 -13.32 -3.11
C ASP A 3 -4.12 -12.67 -2.10
N LYS A 4 -3.61 -12.39 -0.89
CA LYS A 4 -4.28 -11.68 0.20
C LYS A 4 -3.52 -10.41 0.52
N ILE A 5 -4.22 -9.29 0.47
CA ILE A 5 -3.61 -7.96 0.49
C ILE A 5 -3.78 -7.32 1.87
N GLY A 6 -2.69 -6.87 2.47
CA GLY A 6 -2.68 -6.00 3.63
C GLY A 6 -2.33 -4.58 3.23
N VAL A 7 -3.24 -3.62 3.40
CA VAL A 7 -2.97 -2.19 3.16
C VAL A 7 -2.76 -1.50 4.49
N LEU A 8 -1.61 -0.83 4.65
CA LEU A 8 -1.20 -0.15 5.86
C LEU A 8 -1.31 1.37 5.68
N GLY A 9 -2.27 1.96 6.39
CA GLY A 9 -2.63 3.38 6.28
C GLY A 9 -3.88 3.59 5.44
N ILE A 10 -5.04 3.88 6.09
CA ILE A 10 -6.33 4.02 5.41
C ILE A 10 -6.74 5.49 5.32
N GLY A 11 -5.84 6.24 4.69
CA GLY A 11 -6.02 7.66 4.35
C GLY A 11 -6.56 7.86 2.93
N TYR A 12 -6.21 9.00 2.34
CA TYR A 12 -6.66 9.40 1.00
C TYR A 12 -6.19 8.45 -0.12
N VAL A 13 -5.03 7.82 0.04
CA VAL A 13 -4.49 6.85 -0.92
C VAL A 13 -4.97 5.43 -0.61
N GLY A 14 -4.88 5.03 0.64
CA GLY A 14 -5.17 3.65 1.04
C GLY A 14 -6.64 3.28 0.92
N LEU A 15 -7.58 4.18 1.27
CA LEU A 15 -9.00 3.85 1.23
C LEU A 15 -9.51 3.54 -0.19
N PRO A 16 -9.27 4.35 -1.23
CA PRO A 16 -9.65 3.98 -2.59
C PRO A 16 -9.04 2.64 -3.03
N LEU A 17 -7.75 2.41 -2.72
CA LEU A 17 -7.07 1.16 -3.08
C LEU A 17 -7.72 -0.07 -2.45
N VAL A 18 -8.06 -0.05 -1.14
CA VAL A 18 -8.70 -1.21 -0.51
C VAL A 18 -10.06 -1.50 -1.12
N VAL A 19 -10.82 -0.47 -1.52
CA VAL A 19 -12.11 -0.64 -2.19
C VAL A 19 -11.94 -1.26 -3.57
N PHE A 20 -10.95 -0.83 -4.37
CA PHE A 20 -10.67 -1.43 -5.68
C PHE A 20 -10.19 -2.86 -5.54
N PHE A 21 -9.21 -3.13 -4.69
CA PHE A 21 -8.69 -4.48 -4.51
C PHE A 21 -9.74 -5.45 -3.94
N SER A 22 -10.62 -5.01 -3.06
CA SER A 22 -11.66 -5.85 -2.47
C SER A 22 -12.70 -6.35 -3.48
N GLN A 23 -12.76 -5.78 -4.68
CA GLN A 23 -13.61 -6.31 -5.75
C GLN A 23 -13.15 -7.71 -6.19
N LYS A 24 -11.86 -8.02 -6.04
CA LYS A 24 -11.26 -9.26 -6.53
C LYS A 24 -10.52 -10.07 -5.47
N TYR A 25 -9.90 -9.43 -4.49
CA TYR A 25 -9.03 -10.04 -3.50
C TYR A 25 -9.59 -9.92 -2.08
N GLU A 26 -9.15 -10.79 -1.17
CA GLU A 26 -9.30 -10.56 0.26
C GLU A 26 -8.35 -9.43 0.69
N VAL A 27 -8.90 -8.40 1.35
CA VAL A 27 -8.16 -7.21 1.75
C VAL A 27 -8.30 -6.97 3.25
N VAL A 28 -7.17 -6.81 3.91
CA VAL A 28 -7.06 -6.31 5.28
C VAL A 28 -6.65 -4.85 5.22
N ALA A 29 -7.56 -3.97 5.56
CA ALA A 29 -7.38 -2.53 5.63
C ALA A 29 -6.99 -2.15 7.06
N PHE A 30 -5.68 -1.96 7.29
CA PHE A 30 -5.14 -1.68 8.62
C PHE A 30 -4.80 -0.20 8.80
N ASP A 31 -5.26 0.37 9.91
CA ASP A 31 -4.82 1.68 10.38
C ASP A 31 -4.67 1.69 11.90
N THR A 32 -3.75 2.51 12.41
CA THR A 32 -3.56 2.73 13.85
C THR A 32 -4.61 3.66 14.44
N ASN A 33 -5.28 4.47 13.62
CA ASN A 33 -6.36 5.36 14.02
C ASN A 33 -7.65 4.57 14.18
N ARG A 34 -8.01 4.27 15.46
CA ARG A 34 -9.22 3.50 15.80
C ARG A 34 -10.50 4.18 15.33
N GLU A 35 -10.63 5.50 15.56
CA GLU A 35 -11.81 6.26 15.14
C GLU A 35 -12.01 6.13 13.63
N ARG A 36 -10.94 6.26 12.85
CA ARG A 36 -10.98 6.08 11.39
C ARG A 36 -11.49 4.70 11.00
N ILE A 37 -11.00 3.67 11.64
CA ILE A 37 -11.42 2.29 11.37
C ILE A 37 -12.88 2.07 11.76
N ASP A 38 -13.32 2.60 12.88
CA ASP A 38 -14.69 2.41 13.35
C ASP A 38 -15.70 3.15 12.44
N GLU A 39 -15.39 4.38 11.99
CA GLU A 39 -16.18 5.08 10.97
C GLU A 39 -16.32 4.26 9.68
N LEU A 40 -15.20 3.70 9.19
CA LEU A 40 -15.22 2.93 7.94
C LEU A 40 -16.03 1.63 8.07
N LYS A 41 -16.03 1.00 9.24
CA LYS A 41 -16.89 -0.17 9.54
C LYS A 41 -18.38 0.20 9.53
N GLU A 42 -18.72 1.43 9.97
CA GLU A 42 -20.08 1.97 9.92
C GLU A 42 -20.49 2.43 8.52
N GLY A 43 -19.57 2.33 7.55
CA GLY A 43 -19.81 2.76 6.17
C GLY A 43 -19.69 4.26 5.95
N TYR A 44 -19.06 4.99 6.89
CA TYR A 44 -18.83 6.42 6.82
C TYR A 44 -17.38 6.73 6.44
N ASP A 45 -17.19 7.59 5.44
CA ASP A 45 -15.89 8.12 5.03
C ASP A 45 -15.86 9.63 5.23
N ARG A 46 -15.19 10.11 6.30
CA ARG A 46 -15.04 11.55 6.61
C ARG A 46 -14.34 12.33 5.50
N ASN A 47 -13.60 11.66 4.63
CA ASN A 47 -12.88 12.27 3.50
C ASN A 47 -13.73 12.31 2.22
N GLU A 48 -14.95 11.78 2.24
CA GLU A 48 -15.92 11.76 1.13
C GLU A 48 -15.39 11.20 -0.20
N GLN A 49 -14.33 10.39 -0.15
CA GLN A 49 -13.71 9.81 -1.35
C GLN A 49 -14.50 8.61 -1.87
N ILE A 50 -15.15 7.89 -0.96
CA ILE A 50 -15.85 6.65 -1.28
C ILE A 50 -17.34 6.79 -0.96
N LYS A 51 -18.17 6.53 -1.97
CA LYS A 51 -19.63 6.55 -1.80
C LYS A 51 -20.09 5.51 -0.79
N LYS A 52 -21.08 5.88 0.04
CA LYS A 52 -21.75 4.98 0.98
C LYS A 52 -22.19 3.69 0.25
N GLY A 53 -21.95 2.54 0.86
CA GLY A 53 -22.26 1.22 0.29
C GLY A 53 -21.06 0.52 -0.39
N LYS A 54 -20.04 1.23 -0.86
CA LYS A 54 -18.84 0.59 -1.40
C LYS A 54 -17.88 0.08 -0.33
N LEU A 55 -18.05 0.53 0.92
CA LEU A 55 -17.24 0.10 2.07
C LEU A 55 -17.72 -1.26 2.62
N ASN A 56 -18.96 -1.64 2.35
CA ASN A 56 -19.53 -2.90 2.82
C ASN A 56 -19.26 -4.01 1.79
N ASN A 57 -18.10 -4.63 1.87
CA ASN A 57 -17.69 -5.73 0.99
C ASN A 57 -17.18 -6.89 1.84
N LYS A 58 -17.69 -8.10 1.59
CA LYS A 58 -17.32 -9.33 2.34
C LYS A 58 -15.84 -9.68 2.27
N ARG A 59 -15.13 -9.18 1.24
CA ARG A 59 -13.67 -9.37 1.06
C ARG A 59 -12.83 -8.26 1.70
N LEU A 60 -13.46 -7.27 2.36
CA LEU A 60 -12.77 -6.12 2.96
C LEU A 60 -12.94 -6.14 4.49
N LEU A 61 -11.82 -6.24 5.19
CA LEU A 61 -11.77 -6.19 6.64
C LEU A 61 -11.07 -4.89 7.09
N PHE A 62 -11.80 -3.96 7.67
CA PHE A 62 -11.24 -2.81 8.37
C PHE A 62 -10.81 -3.19 9.78
N THR A 63 -9.56 -2.90 10.16
CA THR A 63 -9.03 -3.31 11.46
C THR A 63 -7.89 -2.41 11.95
N TYR A 64 -7.78 -2.25 13.27
CA TYR A 64 -6.60 -1.73 13.96
C TYR A 64 -5.80 -2.83 14.67
N SER A 65 -6.19 -4.10 14.52
CA SER A 65 -5.47 -5.24 15.07
C SER A 65 -4.50 -5.81 14.06
N GLU A 66 -3.21 -5.75 14.41
CA GLU A 66 -2.10 -6.22 13.56
C GLU A 66 -2.18 -7.73 13.24
N VAL A 67 -2.83 -8.52 14.11
CA VAL A 67 -2.91 -9.98 13.97
C VAL A 67 -3.55 -10.42 12.64
N HIS A 68 -4.45 -9.60 12.09
CA HIS A 68 -5.10 -9.89 10.82
C HIS A 68 -4.14 -9.84 9.62
N LEU A 69 -3.02 -9.10 9.74
CA LEU A 69 -1.98 -9.01 8.70
C LEU A 69 -1.24 -10.34 8.49
N LYS A 70 -1.28 -11.26 9.47
CA LYS A 70 -0.63 -12.56 9.37
C LYS A 70 -1.10 -13.41 8.17
N LYS A 71 -2.28 -13.11 7.64
CA LYS A 71 -2.86 -13.83 6.49
C LYS A 71 -2.41 -13.27 5.14
N CYS A 72 -1.80 -12.09 5.13
CA CYS A 72 -1.45 -11.37 3.91
C CYS A 72 -0.11 -11.84 3.36
N ASN A 73 0.00 -11.86 2.03
CA ASN A 73 1.23 -12.13 1.29
C ASN A 73 1.62 -10.99 0.34
N ILE A 74 0.77 -9.95 0.27
CA ILE A 74 1.07 -8.68 -0.39
C ILE A 74 0.77 -7.57 0.62
N PHE A 75 1.78 -6.75 0.92
CA PHE A 75 1.66 -5.59 1.81
C PHE A 75 1.77 -4.32 0.99
N ILE A 76 0.79 -3.42 1.09
CA ILE A 76 0.79 -2.13 0.40
C ILE A 76 0.87 -1.03 1.46
N ILE A 77 1.93 -0.21 1.42
CA ILE A 77 2.19 0.84 2.39
C ILE A 77 1.77 2.17 1.80
N THR A 78 0.75 2.79 2.41
CA THR A 78 0.10 4.03 1.98
C THR A 78 0.09 5.09 3.07
N VAL A 79 1.04 5.00 4.00
CA VAL A 79 1.15 5.96 5.10
C VAL A 79 1.67 7.32 4.62
N PRO A 80 1.31 8.43 5.30
CA PRO A 80 1.79 9.75 4.93
C PRO A 80 3.30 9.88 5.14
N THR A 81 3.93 10.72 4.32
CA THR A 81 5.35 11.12 4.41
C THR A 81 5.45 12.65 4.49
N PRO A 82 5.05 13.26 5.60
CA PRO A 82 5.12 14.71 5.76
C PRO A 82 6.58 15.20 5.81
N ILE A 83 6.74 16.52 5.80
CA ILE A 83 8.05 17.15 5.98
C ILE A 83 8.10 17.89 7.32
N PHE A 84 9.26 17.95 7.93
CA PHE A 84 9.53 18.80 9.08
C PHE A 84 9.60 20.29 8.67
N LYS A 85 9.61 21.21 9.67
CA LYS A 85 9.75 22.64 9.43
C LYS A 85 11.02 23.01 8.63
N ASN A 86 12.09 22.24 8.78
CA ASN A 86 13.35 22.39 8.04
C ASN A 86 13.31 21.75 6.64
N LYS A 87 12.12 21.34 6.14
CA LYS A 87 11.89 20.70 4.84
C LYS A 87 12.54 19.32 4.66
N THR A 88 13.04 18.69 5.72
CA THR A 88 13.49 17.29 5.65
C THR A 88 12.29 16.33 5.72
N PRO A 89 12.32 15.18 4.99
CA PRO A 89 11.24 14.19 5.06
C PRO A 89 11.09 13.59 6.46
N ASP A 90 9.85 13.48 6.92
CA ASP A 90 9.55 12.74 8.14
C ASP A 90 9.25 11.27 7.82
N LEU A 91 10.24 10.44 7.96
CA LEU A 91 10.16 9.01 7.65
C LEU A 91 9.63 8.14 8.80
N ARG A 92 9.18 8.73 9.92
CA ARG A 92 8.72 7.96 11.09
C ARG A 92 7.54 7.06 10.79
N TYR A 93 6.59 7.53 9.99
CA TYR A 93 5.39 6.74 9.62
C TYR A 93 5.76 5.55 8.73
N ILE A 94 6.54 5.80 7.68
CA ILE A 94 6.96 4.74 6.76
C ILE A 94 7.89 3.73 7.46
N SER A 95 8.74 4.17 8.39
CA SER A 95 9.55 3.30 9.24
C SER A 95 8.69 2.37 10.10
N LYS A 96 7.65 2.91 10.76
CA LYS A 96 6.72 2.12 11.57
C LYS A 96 5.95 1.11 10.71
N ALA A 97 5.45 1.53 9.55
CA ALA A 97 4.73 0.66 8.62
C ALA A 97 5.63 -0.46 8.07
N SER A 98 6.89 -0.13 7.70
CA SER A 98 7.87 -1.13 7.26
C SER A 98 8.21 -2.13 8.36
N LYS A 99 8.40 -1.68 9.61
CA LYS A 99 8.58 -2.58 10.76
C LYS A 99 7.37 -3.49 10.97
N LEU A 100 6.16 -2.94 10.84
CA LEU A 100 4.94 -3.71 10.99
C LEU A 100 4.83 -4.77 9.90
N ALA A 101 4.99 -4.41 8.63
CA ALA A 101 5.01 -5.37 7.52
C ALA A 101 6.08 -6.43 7.73
N GLY A 102 7.31 -6.04 8.08
CA GLY A 102 8.45 -6.95 8.32
C GLY A 102 8.18 -8.03 9.37
N ARG A 103 7.34 -7.76 10.39
CA ARG A 103 6.97 -8.77 11.40
C ARG A 103 6.10 -9.91 10.84
N PHE A 104 5.41 -9.67 9.74
CA PHE A 104 4.49 -10.62 9.13
C PHE A 104 4.97 -11.17 7.79
N LEU A 105 6.12 -10.69 7.28
CA LEU A 105 6.70 -11.17 6.03
C LEU A 105 7.06 -12.65 6.09
N SER A 106 6.74 -13.33 5.03
CA SER A 106 7.08 -14.73 4.76
C SER A 106 7.77 -14.85 3.40
N PHE A 107 8.24 -16.05 3.07
CA PHE A 107 8.88 -16.32 1.79
C PHE A 107 7.94 -16.06 0.60
N ASN A 108 8.47 -15.39 -0.43
CA ASN A 108 7.79 -14.97 -1.66
C ASN A 108 6.74 -13.85 -1.48
N ASP A 109 6.67 -13.24 -0.31
CA ASP A 109 5.80 -12.08 -0.10
C ASP A 109 6.31 -10.84 -0.87
N VAL A 110 5.39 -9.91 -1.13
CA VAL A 110 5.70 -8.65 -1.82
C VAL A 110 5.29 -7.48 -0.94
N VAL A 111 6.19 -6.50 -0.77
CA VAL A 111 5.88 -5.21 -0.14
C VAL A 111 5.88 -4.13 -1.21
N ILE A 112 4.76 -3.44 -1.37
CA ILE A 112 4.59 -2.36 -2.35
C ILE A 112 4.49 -1.03 -1.60
N TYR A 113 5.35 -0.07 -1.94
CA TYR A 113 5.28 1.27 -1.41
C TYR A 113 4.50 2.19 -2.37
N GLU A 114 3.44 2.79 -1.87
CA GLU A 114 2.64 3.83 -2.52
C GLU A 114 2.95 5.21 -1.97
N SER A 115 3.49 5.25 -0.75
CA SER A 115 3.90 6.50 -0.10
C SER A 115 4.94 7.22 -0.95
N THR A 116 4.76 8.51 -1.18
CA THR A 116 5.72 9.36 -1.89
C THR A 116 6.99 9.52 -1.06
N VAL A 117 8.12 9.12 -1.61
CA VAL A 117 9.43 9.22 -0.98
C VAL A 117 10.48 9.76 -1.96
N TYR A 118 11.61 10.24 -1.46
CA TYR A 118 12.72 10.66 -2.31
C TYR A 118 13.36 9.45 -3.02
N PRO A 119 14.01 9.67 -4.21
CA PRO A 119 14.66 8.58 -4.94
C PRO A 119 15.69 7.84 -4.09
N GLY A 120 15.61 6.50 -4.07
CA GLY A 120 16.47 5.64 -3.25
C GLY A 120 15.92 5.31 -1.86
N ALA A 121 14.96 6.06 -1.32
CA ALA A 121 14.44 5.82 0.03
C ALA A 121 13.86 4.41 0.21
N THR A 122 13.24 3.86 -0.80
CA THR A 122 12.70 2.50 -0.73
C THR A 122 13.80 1.48 -0.46
N GLU A 123 14.90 1.55 -1.23
CA GLU A 123 16.00 0.58 -1.15
C GLU A 123 16.95 0.89 0.01
N GLU A 124 17.26 2.16 0.26
CA GLU A 124 18.29 2.57 1.22
C GLU A 124 17.77 2.71 2.64
N PHE A 125 16.46 3.01 2.80
CA PHE A 125 15.85 3.19 4.11
C PHE A 125 14.83 2.10 4.45
N CYS A 126 13.88 1.80 3.56
CA CYS A 126 12.78 0.89 3.89
C CYS A 126 13.22 -0.58 3.87
N VAL A 127 13.98 -1.01 2.86
CA VAL A 127 14.45 -2.40 2.73
C VAL A 127 15.28 -2.84 3.93
N PRO A 128 16.27 -2.10 4.44
CA PRO A 128 17.01 -2.49 5.63
C PRO A 128 16.13 -2.70 6.87
N ILE A 129 15.03 -1.94 6.99
CA ILE A 129 14.06 -2.09 8.09
C ILE A 129 13.30 -3.41 7.94
N LEU A 130 12.83 -3.72 6.73
CA LEU A 130 12.14 -4.98 6.44
C LEU A 130 13.05 -6.18 6.71
N GLU A 131 14.28 -6.16 6.20
CA GLU A 131 15.26 -7.24 6.40
C GLU A 131 15.59 -7.45 7.88
N LYS A 132 15.87 -6.35 8.60
CA LYS A 132 16.18 -6.41 10.04
C LYS A 132 15.01 -6.98 10.86
N THR A 133 13.78 -6.65 10.47
CA THR A 133 12.60 -7.04 11.24
C THR A 133 12.15 -8.45 10.93
N SER A 134 12.20 -8.87 9.67
CA SER A 134 11.77 -10.20 9.23
C SER A 134 12.84 -11.28 9.34
N GLY A 135 14.13 -10.89 9.32
CA GLY A 135 15.25 -11.81 9.15
C GLY A 135 15.43 -12.34 7.72
N LEU A 136 14.57 -11.90 6.79
CA LEU A 136 14.56 -12.30 5.39
C LEU A 136 15.40 -11.35 4.53
N LYS A 137 15.76 -11.77 3.31
CA LYS A 137 16.54 -11.00 2.36
C LYS A 137 15.74 -10.60 1.13
N VAL A 138 15.82 -9.32 0.76
CA VAL A 138 15.20 -8.78 -0.46
C VAL A 138 15.77 -9.48 -1.70
N ASN A 139 14.93 -9.68 -2.72
CA ASN A 139 15.25 -10.36 -3.98
C ASN A 139 15.64 -11.85 -3.86
N LYS A 140 15.64 -12.40 -2.66
CA LYS A 140 15.84 -13.82 -2.39
C LYS A 140 14.61 -14.42 -1.72
N ASP A 141 14.21 -13.86 -0.60
CA ASP A 141 13.17 -14.41 0.27
C ASP A 141 11.86 -13.62 0.13
N PHE A 142 11.94 -12.30 -0.06
CA PHE A 142 10.79 -11.42 -0.33
C PHE A 142 11.14 -10.37 -1.39
N PHE A 143 10.14 -9.64 -1.88
CA PHE A 143 10.31 -8.74 -3.02
C PHE A 143 9.66 -7.38 -2.77
N ILE A 144 10.14 -6.36 -3.49
CA ILE A 144 9.67 -4.97 -3.35
C ILE A 144 9.05 -4.49 -4.65
N GLY A 145 7.91 -3.80 -4.51
CA GLY A 145 7.31 -2.95 -5.53
C GLY A 145 7.29 -1.49 -5.10
N TYR A 146 7.24 -0.59 -6.07
CA TYR A 146 7.01 0.83 -5.84
C TYR A 146 6.03 1.37 -6.87
N SER A 147 5.06 2.14 -6.41
CA SER A 147 4.04 2.73 -7.26
C SER A 147 3.55 4.05 -6.66
N PRO A 148 4.29 5.16 -6.89
CA PRO A 148 3.97 6.44 -6.26
C PRO A 148 2.59 6.92 -6.66
N GLU A 149 1.85 7.43 -5.68
CA GLU A 149 0.54 8.03 -5.91
C GLU A 149 0.67 9.50 -6.31
N ARG A 150 -0.24 9.94 -7.21
CA ARG A 150 -0.31 11.30 -7.72
C ARG A 150 -1.70 11.94 -7.56
N ILE A 151 -2.51 11.43 -6.64
CA ILE A 151 -3.82 11.99 -6.33
C ILE A 151 -3.64 13.32 -5.58
N ASN A 152 -4.29 14.37 -6.07
CA ASN A 152 -4.44 15.60 -5.30
C ASN A 152 -5.65 15.46 -4.37
N VAL A 153 -5.43 15.73 -3.08
CA VAL A 153 -6.50 15.73 -2.07
C VAL A 153 -7.56 16.78 -2.43
N GLY A 154 -8.83 16.36 -2.54
CA GLY A 154 -9.94 17.24 -2.91
C GLY A 154 -10.19 17.35 -4.43
N ASP A 155 -9.40 16.71 -5.27
CA ASP A 155 -9.61 16.65 -6.71
C ASP A 155 -10.58 15.50 -7.06
N ASN A 156 -11.81 15.85 -7.44
CA ASN A 156 -12.84 14.88 -7.81
C ASN A 156 -12.70 14.36 -9.25
N GLU A 157 -11.90 15.02 -10.09
CA GLU A 157 -11.68 14.63 -11.48
C GLU A 157 -10.53 13.65 -11.62
N ASN A 158 -9.48 13.81 -10.83
CA ASN A 158 -8.30 12.96 -10.84
C ASN A 158 -8.36 11.89 -9.75
N ARG A 159 -9.25 10.92 -9.95
CA ARG A 159 -9.40 9.76 -9.04
C ARG A 159 -8.44 8.65 -9.46
N ILE A 160 -8.16 7.74 -8.54
CA ILE A 160 -7.23 6.62 -8.74
C ILE A 160 -7.55 5.76 -9.97
N ASP A 161 -8.81 5.70 -10.38
CA ASP A 161 -9.28 4.96 -11.56
C ASP A 161 -9.05 5.71 -12.88
N ASN A 162 -8.79 7.03 -12.86
CA ASN A 162 -8.60 7.87 -14.04
C ASN A 162 -7.14 8.26 -14.27
N ILE A 163 -6.31 8.28 -13.23
CA ILE A 163 -4.90 8.68 -13.32
C ILE A 163 -4.06 7.50 -13.79
N SER A 164 -3.21 7.73 -14.81
CA SER A 164 -2.22 6.75 -15.23
C SER A 164 -1.26 6.44 -14.10
N LYS A 165 -1.03 5.15 -13.84
CA LYS A 165 -0.20 4.69 -12.74
C LYS A 165 1.15 4.15 -13.26
N ILE A 166 2.20 4.43 -12.51
CA ILE A 166 3.53 3.87 -12.75
C ILE A 166 3.77 2.75 -11.74
N VAL A 167 4.31 1.63 -12.20
CA VAL A 167 4.72 0.53 -11.33
C VAL A 167 6.15 0.13 -11.63
N SER A 168 6.92 -0.13 -10.58
CA SER A 168 8.27 -0.67 -10.62
C SER A 168 8.43 -1.75 -9.57
N ALA A 169 9.48 -2.54 -9.68
CA ALA A 169 9.79 -3.57 -8.71
C ALA A 169 11.28 -3.92 -8.69
N SER A 170 11.67 -4.68 -7.67
CA SER A 170 13.05 -5.10 -7.43
C SER A 170 13.58 -6.14 -8.44
N ASN A 171 12.69 -6.77 -9.22
CA ASN A 171 13.03 -7.63 -10.36
C ASN A 171 11.86 -7.75 -11.33
N ASN A 172 12.11 -8.27 -12.54
CA ASN A 172 11.10 -8.37 -13.61
C ASN A 172 9.91 -9.26 -13.24
N LYS A 173 10.11 -10.38 -12.57
CA LYS A 173 9.04 -11.29 -12.16
C LYS A 173 8.08 -10.59 -11.18
N THR A 174 8.63 -9.86 -10.23
CA THR A 174 7.84 -9.06 -9.28
C THR A 174 7.15 -7.89 -9.99
N LEU A 175 7.83 -7.24 -10.95
CA LEU A 175 7.23 -6.17 -11.75
C LEU A 175 5.98 -6.67 -12.51
N ASP A 176 6.05 -7.87 -13.11
CA ASP A 176 4.90 -8.47 -13.79
C ASP A 176 3.77 -8.80 -12.80
N LYS A 177 4.10 -9.30 -11.60
CA LYS A 177 3.12 -9.55 -10.54
C LYS A 177 2.43 -8.25 -10.09
N VAL A 178 3.21 -7.20 -9.79
CA VAL A 178 2.69 -5.89 -9.36
C VAL A 178 1.84 -5.27 -10.47
N TYR A 179 2.32 -5.27 -11.71
CA TYR A 179 1.55 -4.79 -12.86
C TYR A 179 0.21 -5.50 -12.99
N SER A 180 0.21 -6.84 -12.96
CA SER A 180 -1.01 -7.65 -13.10
C SER A 180 -1.98 -7.42 -11.95
N LEU A 181 -1.47 -7.23 -10.74
CA LEU A 181 -2.26 -6.91 -9.54
C LEU A 181 -3.07 -5.62 -9.75
N TYR A 182 -2.40 -4.52 -10.08
CA TYR A 182 -3.08 -3.23 -10.31
C TYR A 182 -3.98 -3.27 -11.55
N LYS A 183 -3.51 -3.85 -12.65
CA LYS A 183 -4.29 -3.97 -13.89
C LYS A 183 -5.57 -4.75 -13.72
N SER A 184 -5.62 -5.65 -12.76
CA SER A 184 -6.80 -6.49 -12.50
C SER A 184 -7.97 -5.72 -11.86
N VAL A 185 -7.73 -4.52 -11.32
CA VAL A 185 -8.72 -3.74 -10.54
C VAL A 185 -8.82 -2.27 -10.98
N LEU A 186 -7.83 -1.74 -11.69
CA LEU A 186 -7.84 -0.37 -12.21
C LEU A 186 -8.08 -0.36 -13.72
N SER A 187 -8.93 0.55 -14.18
CA SER A 187 -9.19 0.78 -15.62
C SER A 187 -8.16 1.72 -16.26
N SER A 188 -7.47 2.52 -15.46
CA SER A 188 -6.46 3.46 -15.92
C SER A 188 -5.27 2.77 -16.62
N LYS A 189 -4.50 3.54 -17.38
CA LYS A 189 -3.25 3.06 -17.99
C LYS A 189 -2.21 2.83 -16.91
N ILE A 190 -1.52 1.70 -16.97
CA ILE A 190 -0.44 1.35 -16.06
C ILE A 190 0.83 1.18 -16.86
N TYR A 191 1.90 1.87 -16.44
CA TYR A 191 3.20 1.83 -17.09
C TYR A 191 4.20 1.10 -16.19
N LYS A 192 4.89 0.12 -16.77
CA LYS A 192 6.04 -0.52 -16.13
C LYS A 192 7.27 0.35 -16.35
N VAL A 193 8.04 0.60 -15.31
CA VAL A 193 9.36 1.23 -15.39
C VAL A 193 10.43 0.28 -14.89
N SER A 194 11.65 0.43 -15.42
CA SER A 194 12.72 -0.55 -15.28
C SER A 194 13.35 -0.62 -13.88
N SER A 195 13.15 0.40 -13.06
CA SER A 195 13.79 0.49 -11.73
C SER A 195 12.91 1.24 -10.75
N ILE A 196 13.03 0.91 -9.46
CA ILE A 196 12.40 1.67 -8.36
C ILE A 196 13.01 3.08 -8.25
N LYS A 197 14.27 3.27 -8.68
CA LYS A 197 14.97 4.56 -8.65
C LYS A 197 14.58 5.53 -9.79
N VAL A 198 13.76 5.09 -10.74
CA VAL A 198 13.32 5.91 -11.89
C VAL A 198 12.11 6.74 -11.53
#